data_0f28ed8aebd8c358ed7a4e90adb413ca
#
_entry.id   0f28ed8aebd8c358ed7a4e90adb413ca
#
_cell.length_a   1.000
_cell.length_b   1.000
_cell.length_c   1.000
_cell.angle_alpha   90.00
_cell.angle_beta   90.00
_cell.angle_gamma   90.00
#
_symmetry.space_group_name_H-M   'P 1'
#
loop_
_entity.id
_entity.type
_entity.pdbx_description
1 polymer ?
#
loop_
_entity_poly.entity_id
_entity_poly.type
_entity_poly.pdbx_seq_one_letter_code
_entity_poly.pdbx_strand_id
1 'polypeptide(L)'
;MNKKLNYILLILTLNFSCVEKQSTEGETNKSELEATSKTDTLKFTSGIRSIFQDSKGNYWFGSIQEGVAVYNGNSFTYFSTNEGLKDNQILSIQEDKNGIIWFESQNGVSSYDRKSIQDETREITENSKVEWMKSDNDLWFASGIKEGVYRYDGRALNYLAFPNPKVINPNNLYGVTSISKGKNNMIWFGTYAGVFGYNGKEFKIINDETLGLDIEVEPLHIRSILEDSKGRLWIGNNGIGVLLKEGDSIINFSDKKKLIHPTSGRKGDKSKPGTLEHVFTIAEDSKGNIWFGDRDAGIWKYDGVKMTNYTKKDGLTNDNALSIFEDDKGELWFGMEDGKVYKFNGQTFERQF
;
A
#
# COMPACT_ATOMS: atom_id res chain seq x y z
N MET A 1 46.74 -24.50 61.21
CA MET A 1 45.86 -23.87 62.19
C MET A 1 44.45 -23.88 61.67
N ASN A 2 43.67 -24.87 62.10
CA ASN A 2 42.30 -25.11 61.65
C ASN A 2 41.33 -24.37 62.56
N LYS A 3 40.40 -23.62 61.94
CA LYS A 3 39.19 -23.19 62.67
C LYS A 3 37.99 -23.78 61.92
N LYS A 4 37.35 -24.75 62.58
CA LYS A 4 36.02 -25.32 62.23
C LYS A 4 34.94 -24.32 62.64
N LEU A 5 33.99 -24.07 61.78
CA LEU A 5 32.78 -23.30 62.08
C LEU A 5 31.59 -24.25 61.98
N ASN A 6 30.93 -24.46 63.17
CA ASN A 6 29.72 -25.27 63.31
C ASN A 6 28.50 -24.49 62.81
N TYR A 7 27.68 -25.09 61.94
CA TYR A 7 26.33 -24.65 61.69
C TYR A 7 25.31 -25.52 62.43
N ILE A 8 24.49 -24.84 63.22
CA ILE A 8 23.37 -25.40 63.94
C ILE A 8 22.21 -25.58 63.00
N LEU A 9 21.68 -26.78 62.85
CA LEU A 9 20.52 -27.14 62.09
C LEU A 9 19.26 -26.94 62.92
N LEU A 10 18.40 -25.97 62.56
CA LEU A 10 17.11 -25.74 63.19
C LEU A 10 16.06 -26.50 62.41
N ILE A 11 15.48 -27.57 62.92
CA ILE A 11 14.40 -28.33 62.29
C ILE A 11 13.08 -27.73 62.78
N LEU A 12 12.34 -27.13 61.82
CA LEU A 12 10.94 -26.71 61.98
C LEU A 12 10.04 -27.77 61.30
N THR A 13 9.28 -28.47 62.12
CA THR A 13 8.21 -29.35 61.63
C THR A 13 6.99 -28.56 61.27
N LEU A 14 6.60 -28.59 59.98
CA LEU A 14 5.33 -28.09 59.52
C LEU A 14 4.42 -29.25 59.15
N ASN A 15 3.24 -29.26 59.76
CA ASN A 15 2.17 -30.21 59.52
C ASN A 15 1.59 -29.99 58.10
N PHE A 16 1.55 -31.07 57.32
CA PHE A 16 0.82 -31.09 56.06
C PHE A 16 -0.65 -31.46 56.35
N SER A 17 -1.55 -30.50 56.07
CA SER A 17 -2.97 -30.75 55.87
C SER A 17 -3.21 -30.94 54.39
N CYS A 18 -3.63 -32.13 53.98
CA CYS A 18 -4.09 -32.40 52.62
C CYS A 18 -5.41 -31.68 52.38
N VAL A 19 -5.43 -30.76 51.40
CA VAL A 19 -6.65 -30.29 50.77
C VAL A 19 -6.58 -30.75 49.32
N GLU A 20 -7.48 -31.68 48.97
CA GLU A 20 -7.75 -32.08 47.59
C GLU A 20 -8.15 -30.84 46.76
N LYS A 21 -7.37 -30.50 45.75
CA LYS A 21 -7.70 -29.51 44.77
C LYS A 21 -8.33 -30.21 43.57
N GLN A 22 -9.65 -30.07 43.42
CA GLN A 22 -10.35 -30.36 42.19
C GLN A 22 -9.73 -29.56 41.07
N SER A 23 -9.32 -30.24 39.99
CA SER A 23 -8.90 -29.66 38.73
C SER A 23 -10.15 -29.13 38.00
N THR A 24 -10.40 -27.83 38.08
CA THR A 24 -11.23 -27.14 37.10
C THR A 24 -10.39 -26.89 35.89
N GLU A 25 -10.70 -27.56 34.80
CA GLU A 25 -10.25 -27.21 33.46
C GLU A 25 -10.64 -25.75 33.19
N GLY A 26 -9.65 -24.88 33.11
CA GLY A 26 -9.84 -23.51 32.71
C GLY A 26 -10.17 -23.47 31.23
N GLU A 27 -11.43 -23.23 30.87
CA GLU A 27 -11.80 -22.70 29.59
C GLU A 27 -11.01 -21.41 29.36
N THR A 28 -10.06 -21.47 28.43
CA THR A 28 -9.46 -20.27 27.89
C THR A 28 -10.56 -19.54 27.12
N ASN A 29 -11.20 -18.59 27.77
CA ASN A 29 -11.98 -17.55 27.11
C ASN A 29 -11.06 -16.89 26.06
N LYS A 30 -11.25 -17.24 24.79
CA LYS A 30 -10.83 -16.40 23.68
C LYS A 30 -11.62 -15.11 23.82
N SER A 31 -11.02 -14.10 24.44
CA SER A 31 -11.54 -12.75 24.42
C SER A 31 -11.69 -12.35 22.94
N GLU A 32 -12.92 -12.03 22.52
CA GLU A 32 -13.14 -11.22 21.34
C GLU A 32 -12.18 -10.04 21.43
N LEU A 33 -11.39 -9.81 20.37
CA LEU A 33 -10.53 -8.65 20.27
C LEU A 33 -11.40 -7.40 20.40
N GLU A 34 -11.43 -6.82 21.60
CA GLU A 34 -12.02 -5.50 21.81
C GLU A 34 -11.13 -4.49 21.07
N ALA A 35 -11.55 -4.13 19.89
CA ALA A 35 -10.92 -3.09 19.10
C ALA A 35 -10.89 -1.78 19.90
N THR A 36 -9.71 -1.21 20.05
CA THR A 36 -9.45 -0.04 20.87
C THR A 36 -10.20 1.19 20.36
N SER A 37 -11.05 1.76 21.19
CA SER A 37 -11.83 3.02 21.09
C SER A 37 -12.66 3.26 19.80
N LYS A 38 -13.96 3.06 19.90
CA LYS A 38 -14.93 3.54 18.90
C LYS A 38 -15.03 5.07 18.98
N THR A 39 -14.73 5.76 17.89
CA THR A 39 -14.82 7.22 17.76
C THR A 39 -15.50 7.59 16.45
N ASP A 40 -16.09 8.77 16.40
CA ASP A 40 -16.72 9.36 15.21
C ASP A 40 -15.72 10.13 14.31
N THR A 41 -14.47 10.27 14.74
CA THR A 41 -13.40 10.97 14.01
C THR A 41 -12.21 10.06 13.72
N LEU A 42 -11.64 10.21 12.54
CA LEU A 42 -10.38 9.55 12.17
C LEU A 42 -9.22 10.19 12.94
N LYS A 43 -8.51 9.36 13.73
CA LYS A 43 -7.43 9.83 14.63
C LYS A 43 -6.04 9.80 14.04
N PHE A 44 -5.88 9.32 12.80
CA PHE A 44 -4.55 9.25 12.19
C PHE A 44 -3.91 10.62 12.01
N THR A 45 -2.64 10.69 12.32
CA THR A 45 -1.77 11.87 12.17
C THR A 45 -0.71 11.66 11.09
N SER A 46 -0.44 10.40 10.73
CA SER A 46 0.39 10.02 9.61
C SER A 46 -0.44 9.82 8.34
N GLY A 47 0.22 9.94 7.18
CA GLY A 47 -0.47 9.95 5.88
C GLY A 47 -1.35 8.74 5.59
N ILE A 48 -2.45 8.97 4.90
CA ILE A 48 -3.39 7.95 4.44
C ILE A 48 -2.94 7.45 3.07
N ARG A 49 -2.35 6.27 3.03
CA ARG A 49 -1.76 5.70 1.82
C ARG A 49 -2.71 4.75 1.07
N SER A 50 -3.70 4.23 1.73
CA SER A 50 -4.70 3.34 1.13
C SER A 50 -6.09 3.70 1.62
N ILE A 51 -7.04 3.76 0.67
CA ILE A 51 -8.48 3.88 0.93
C ILE A 51 -9.16 2.75 0.17
N PHE A 52 -10.06 2.05 0.84
CA PHE A 52 -10.77 0.92 0.26
C PHE A 52 -12.20 0.86 0.82
N GLN A 53 -13.18 0.51 0.00
CA GLN A 53 -14.54 0.20 0.43
C GLN A 53 -14.78 -1.30 0.29
N ASP A 54 -15.17 -1.97 1.38
CA ASP A 54 -15.45 -3.39 1.36
C ASP A 54 -16.87 -3.70 0.83
N SER A 55 -17.13 -4.96 0.53
CA SER A 55 -18.42 -5.46 0.02
C SER A 55 -19.62 -5.22 0.96
N LYS A 56 -19.36 -4.84 2.22
CA LYS A 56 -20.38 -4.46 3.22
C LYS A 56 -20.58 -2.94 3.30
N GLY A 57 -19.86 -2.16 2.48
CA GLY A 57 -19.90 -0.70 2.45
C GLY A 57 -19.09 0.00 3.54
N ASN A 58 -18.24 -0.72 4.28
CA ASN A 58 -17.35 -0.08 5.23
C ASN A 58 -16.15 0.52 4.50
N TYR A 59 -15.67 1.69 4.99
CA TYR A 59 -14.48 2.34 4.48
C TYR A 59 -13.27 2.00 5.33
N TRP A 60 -12.20 1.56 4.69
CA TRP A 60 -10.93 1.20 5.29
C TRP A 60 -9.87 2.21 4.91
N PHE A 61 -9.09 2.64 5.90
CA PHE A 61 -8.01 3.62 5.75
C PHE A 61 -6.72 3.02 6.25
N GLY A 62 -5.75 2.87 5.38
CA GLY A 62 -4.40 2.41 5.72
C GLY A 62 -3.46 3.59 5.87
N SER A 63 -2.78 3.68 7.01
CA SER A 63 -1.85 4.76 7.31
C SER A 63 -0.40 4.37 7.03
N ILE A 64 0.50 5.37 7.02
CA ILE A 64 1.94 5.14 6.87
C ILE A 64 2.56 4.54 8.13
N GLN A 65 2.01 4.80 9.34
CA GLN A 65 2.68 4.42 10.60
C GLN A 65 1.74 3.92 11.69
N GLU A 66 0.44 4.04 11.53
CA GLU A 66 -0.54 3.86 12.61
C GLU A 66 -1.50 2.68 12.37
N GLY A 67 -1.23 1.85 11.34
CA GLY A 67 -2.04 0.69 10.99
C GLY A 67 -3.26 1.03 10.16
N VAL A 68 -4.40 0.41 10.49
CA VAL A 68 -5.64 0.47 9.73
C VAL A 68 -6.77 1.02 10.60
N ALA A 69 -7.61 1.88 10.03
CA ALA A 69 -8.89 2.26 10.60
C ALA A 69 -10.02 1.79 9.68
N VAL A 70 -11.11 1.26 10.23
CA VAL A 70 -12.34 0.96 9.50
C VAL A 70 -13.49 1.81 10.03
N TYR A 71 -14.22 2.45 9.11
CA TYR A 71 -15.41 3.22 9.37
C TYR A 71 -16.65 2.48 8.86
N ASN A 72 -17.60 2.20 9.74
CA ASN A 72 -18.81 1.44 9.42
C ASN A 72 -20.05 2.33 9.15
N GLY A 73 -19.84 3.62 8.90
CA GLY A 73 -20.90 4.60 8.73
C GLY A 73 -21.29 5.32 10.04
N ASN A 74 -20.80 4.85 11.20
CA ASN A 74 -21.14 5.40 12.51
C ASN A 74 -19.93 5.66 13.41
N SER A 75 -18.94 4.76 13.38
CA SER A 75 -17.76 4.84 14.25
C SER A 75 -16.54 4.21 13.61
N PHE A 76 -15.36 4.61 14.07
CA PHE A 76 -14.07 4.00 13.70
C PHE A 76 -13.67 2.88 14.66
N THR A 77 -13.07 1.85 14.08
CA THR A 77 -12.32 0.81 14.77
C THR A 77 -10.89 0.79 14.23
N TYR A 78 -9.90 0.60 15.10
CA TYR A 78 -8.48 0.69 14.75
C TYR A 78 -7.79 -0.65 14.94
N PHE A 79 -6.86 -0.96 14.05
CA PHE A 79 -6.01 -2.15 14.11
C PHE A 79 -4.56 -1.75 13.87
N SER A 80 -3.69 -2.28 14.71
CA SER A 80 -2.24 -2.09 14.66
C SER A 80 -1.51 -3.42 14.83
N THR A 81 -0.21 -3.38 15.02
CA THR A 81 0.57 -4.56 15.39
C THR A 81 0.15 -5.14 16.73
N ASN A 82 -0.49 -4.37 17.61
CA ASN A 82 -1.04 -4.86 18.89
C ASN A 82 -2.24 -5.79 18.67
N GLU A 83 -3.03 -5.55 17.61
CA GLU A 83 -4.17 -6.38 17.23
C GLU A 83 -3.80 -7.50 16.25
N GLY A 84 -2.52 -7.62 15.87
CA GLY A 84 -1.99 -8.71 15.05
C GLY A 84 -1.60 -8.34 13.64
N LEU A 85 -1.63 -7.06 13.24
CA LEU A 85 -1.06 -6.65 11.95
C LEU A 85 0.43 -6.96 11.91
N LYS A 86 0.93 -7.36 10.75
CA LYS A 86 2.36 -7.60 10.53
C LYS A 86 3.19 -6.34 10.70
N ASP A 87 2.64 -5.20 10.27
CA ASP A 87 3.28 -3.89 10.34
C ASP A 87 2.19 -2.81 10.35
N ASN A 88 2.52 -1.64 10.90
CA ASN A 88 1.66 -0.47 10.89
C ASN A 88 1.77 0.38 9.62
N GLN A 89 2.75 0.12 8.76
CA GLN A 89 2.87 0.79 7.46
C GLN A 89 2.05 0.03 6.41
N ILE A 90 0.84 0.50 6.15
CA ILE A 90 -0.10 -0.12 5.22
C ILE A 90 0.10 0.45 3.82
N LEU A 91 0.30 -0.42 2.83
CA LEU A 91 0.52 -0.07 1.44
C LEU A 91 -0.76 -0.21 0.61
N SER A 92 -1.49 -1.31 0.77
CA SER A 92 -2.77 -1.53 0.12
C SER A 92 -3.72 -2.35 0.99
N ILE A 93 -5.02 -2.25 0.67
CA ILE A 93 -6.09 -3.00 1.33
C ILE A 93 -6.94 -3.62 0.22
N GLN A 94 -7.23 -4.91 0.33
CA GLN A 94 -8.01 -5.65 -0.64
C GLN A 94 -9.01 -6.58 0.07
N GLU A 95 -10.06 -7.00 -0.61
CA GLU A 95 -11.01 -8.00 -0.13
C GLU A 95 -11.03 -9.19 -1.09
N ASP A 96 -11.00 -10.41 -0.55
CA ASP A 96 -11.15 -11.61 -1.35
C ASP A 96 -12.64 -11.96 -1.57
N LYS A 97 -12.91 -12.94 -2.43
CA LYS A 97 -14.28 -13.42 -2.74
C LYS A 97 -15.06 -13.98 -1.54
N ASN A 98 -14.39 -14.25 -0.42
CA ASN A 98 -14.99 -14.76 0.80
C ASN A 98 -15.27 -13.64 1.81
N GLY A 99 -14.93 -12.38 1.48
CA GLY A 99 -15.10 -11.23 2.35
C GLY A 99 -13.99 -11.09 3.40
N ILE A 100 -12.87 -11.79 3.25
CA ILE A 100 -11.67 -11.62 4.05
C ILE A 100 -10.95 -10.35 3.58
N ILE A 101 -10.58 -9.50 4.52
CA ILE A 101 -9.80 -8.29 4.23
C ILE A 101 -8.32 -8.60 4.35
N TRP A 102 -7.56 -8.18 3.36
CA TRP A 102 -6.13 -8.37 3.24
C TRP A 102 -5.42 -7.04 3.33
N PHE A 103 -4.40 -6.98 4.18
CA PHE A 103 -3.58 -5.80 4.39
C PHE A 103 -2.16 -6.08 3.90
N GLU A 104 -1.76 -5.40 2.84
CA GLU A 104 -0.37 -5.32 2.44
C GLU A 104 0.33 -4.30 3.32
N SER A 105 1.43 -4.68 3.90
CA SER A 105 2.28 -3.82 4.71
C SER A 105 3.74 -3.89 4.24
N GLN A 106 4.59 -2.98 4.75
CA GLN A 106 6.00 -2.94 4.36
C GLN A 106 6.72 -4.27 4.63
N ASN A 107 6.36 -4.98 5.70
CA ASN A 107 7.06 -6.18 6.16
C ASN A 107 6.27 -7.48 5.95
N GLY A 108 5.18 -7.46 5.21
CA GLY A 108 4.39 -8.65 4.92
C GLY A 108 2.91 -8.40 4.72
N VAL A 109 2.16 -9.48 4.70
CA VAL A 109 0.72 -9.48 4.43
C VAL A 109 -0.02 -10.06 5.61
N SER A 110 -1.09 -9.39 6.03
CA SER A 110 -2.01 -9.87 7.06
C SER A 110 -3.41 -10.04 6.47
N SER A 111 -4.18 -10.98 7.02
CA SER A 111 -5.60 -11.15 6.69
C SER A 111 -6.49 -10.90 7.91
N TYR A 112 -7.74 -10.50 7.69
CA TYR A 112 -8.76 -10.28 8.72
C TYR A 112 -10.08 -10.95 8.32
N ASP A 113 -10.45 -11.99 9.05
CA ASP A 113 -11.68 -12.77 8.84
C ASP A 113 -12.91 -12.17 9.55
N ARG A 114 -12.85 -10.91 9.93
CA ARG A 114 -13.84 -10.18 10.74
C ARG A 114 -13.87 -10.58 12.22
N LYS A 115 -12.93 -11.42 12.68
CA LYS A 115 -12.80 -11.85 14.08
C LYS A 115 -11.37 -11.68 14.57
N SER A 116 -10.40 -12.11 13.77
CA SER A 116 -8.99 -12.09 14.13
C SER A 116 -8.12 -11.71 12.95
N ILE A 117 -6.95 -11.13 13.24
CA ILE A 117 -5.92 -10.82 12.26
C ILE A 117 -4.86 -11.93 12.29
N GLN A 118 -4.42 -12.38 11.10
CA GLN A 118 -3.39 -13.39 10.94
C GLN A 118 -2.23 -12.84 10.10
N ASP A 119 -0.98 -13.15 10.48
CA ASP A 119 0.21 -12.90 9.66
C ASP A 119 0.35 -14.04 8.62
N GLU A 120 0.02 -13.77 7.38
CA GLU A 120 0.02 -14.74 6.28
C GLU A 120 1.41 -14.97 5.67
N THR A 121 2.36 -14.10 5.98
CA THR A 121 3.74 -14.21 5.47
C THR A 121 4.70 -14.91 6.41
N ARG A 122 4.24 -15.30 7.59
CA ARG A 122 5.08 -15.88 8.64
C ARG A 122 5.81 -17.16 8.22
N GLU A 123 5.17 -18.00 7.41
CA GLU A 123 5.68 -19.32 7.04
C GLU A 123 6.10 -19.42 5.58
N ILE A 124 6.10 -18.30 4.83
CA ILE A 124 6.49 -18.30 3.44
C ILE A 124 8.01 -18.47 3.34
N THR A 125 8.44 -19.63 2.81
CA THR A 125 9.83 -19.91 2.50
C THR A 125 10.15 -19.50 1.07
N GLU A 126 11.31 -18.89 0.84
CA GLU A 126 11.76 -18.43 -0.48
C GLU A 126 12.08 -19.56 -1.47
N ASN A 127 12.15 -20.81 -0.99
CA ASN A 127 12.60 -21.97 -1.76
C ASN A 127 11.49 -22.70 -2.53
N SER A 128 10.24 -22.26 -2.46
CA SER A 128 9.19 -22.83 -3.28
C SER A 128 9.35 -22.29 -4.72
N LYS A 129 9.79 -23.14 -5.64
CA LYS A 129 9.73 -22.89 -7.09
C LYS A 129 8.27 -22.91 -7.55
N VAL A 130 7.53 -21.86 -7.17
CA VAL A 130 6.17 -21.68 -7.67
C VAL A 130 6.27 -21.04 -9.04
N GLU A 131 5.69 -21.67 -10.04
CA GLU A 131 5.64 -21.12 -11.39
C GLU A 131 4.71 -19.89 -11.44
N TRP A 132 5.08 -18.92 -12.27
CA TRP A 132 4.24 -17.77 -12.53
C TRP A 132 2.95 -18.21 -13.22
N MET A 133 1.84 -17.90 -12.57
CA MET A 133 0.49 -18.09 -13.09
C MET A 133 -0.44 -17.04 -12.51
N LYS A 134 -1.56 -16.78 -13.15
CA LYS A 134 -2.57 -15.86 -12.66
C LYS A 134 -3.98 -16.33 -12.99
N SER A 135 -4.94 -15.90 -12.19
CA SER A 135 -6.36 -15.98 -12.44
C SER A 135 -7.06 -14.69 -12.02
N ASP A 136 -8.31 -14.52 -12.44
CA ASP A 136 -9.04 -13.25 -12.27
C ASP A 136 -9.29 -12.88 -10.81
N ASN A 137 -9.39 -13.89 -9.93
CA ASN A 137 -9.66 -13.68 -8.51
C ASN A 137 -8.41 -13.63 -7.63
N ASP A 138 -7.23 -13.63 -8.24
CA ASP A 138 -5.98 -13.51 -7.47
C ASP A 138 -5.87 -12.14 -6.81
N LEU A 139 -5.36 -12.15 -5.57
CA LEU A 139 -4.87 -10.95 -4.93
C LEU A 139 -3.36 -10.90 -5.04
N TRP A 140 -2.83 -9.70 -5.19
CA TRP A 140 -1.41 -9.47 -5.41
C TRP A 140 -0.91 -8.41 -4.45
N PHE A 141 0.26 -8.66 -3.86
CA PHE A 141 0.85 -7.80 -2.85
C PHE A 141 2.35 -7.64 -3.11
N ALA A 142 2.89 -6.49 -2.77
CA ALA A 142 4.32 -6.28 -2.76
C ALA A 142 4.99 -7.20 -1.71
N SER A 143 6.20 -7.62 -2.00
CA SER A 143 6.98 -8.48 -1.11
C SER A 143 8.03 -7.72 -0.29
N GLY A 144 7.79 -6.44 -0.04
CA GLY A 144 8.72 -5.55 0.66
C GLY A 144 9.95 -5.24 -0.19
N ILE A 145 11.13 -5.52 0.35
CA ILE A 145 12.41 -5.30 -0.37
C ILE A 145 12.78 -6.44 -1.33
N LYS A 146 12.02 -7.54 -1.36
CA LYS A 146 12.27 -8.66 -2.26
C LYS A 146 11.87 -8.30 -3.68
N GLU A 147 12.61 -8.81 -4.65
CA GLU A 147 12.35 -8.58 -6.08
C GLU A 147 11.29 -9.55 -6.61
N GLY A 148 10.03 -9.28 -6.27
CA GLY A 148 8.90 -10.12 -6.61
C GLY A 148 7.62 -9.65 -5.94
N VAL A 149 6.66 -10.56 -5.90
CA VAL A 149 5.33 -10.30 -5.34
C VAL A 149 4.85 -11.49 -4.52
N TYR A 150 3.91 -11.23 -3.62
CA TYR A 150 3.05 -12.28 -3.08
C TYR A 150 1.77 -12.37 -3.92
N ARG A 151 1.38 -13.59 -4.25
CA ARG A 151 0.11 -13.91 -4.91
C ARG A 151 -0.73 -14.79 -4.01
N TYR A 152 -1.95 -14.39 -3.73
CA TYR A 152 -2.98 -15.22 -3.10
C TYR A 152 -3.92 -15.76 -4.18
N ASP A 153 -4.00 -17.09 -4.33
CA ASP A 153 -4.77 -17.75 -5.38
C ASP A 153 -6.19 -18.17 -4.93
N GLY A 154 -6.61 -17.69 -3.77
CA GLY A 154 -7.86 -18.09 -3.11
C GLY A 154 -7.72 -19.27 -2.16
N ARG A 155 -6.49 -19.83 -1.99
CA ARG A 155 -6.16 -20.95 -1.10
C ARG A 155 -4.90 -20.70 -0.30
N ALA A 156 -3.85 -20.22 -0.95
CA ALA A 156 -2.54 -20.01 -0.34
C ALA A 156 -1.88 -18.75 -0.87
N LEU A 157 -1.09 -18.11 -0.01
CA LEU A 157 -0.22 -16.99 -0.36
C LEU A 157 1.15 -17.55 -0.77
N ASN A 158 1.62 -17.19 -1.96
CA ASN A 158 2.88 -17.66 -2.52
C ASN A 158 3.77 -16.49 -2.94
N TYR A 159 5.08 -16.62 -2.73
CA TYR A 159 6.05 -15.67 -3.25
C TYR A 159 6.45 -16.04 -4.70
N LEU A 160 6.44 -15.05 -5.59
CA LEU A 160 6.81 -15.17 -6.99
C LEU A 160 7.94 -14.17 -7.29
N ALA A 161 9.16 -14.67 -7.54
CA ALA A 161 10.28 -13.81 -7.91
C ALA A 161 10.13 -13.30 -9.36
N PHE A 162 10.48 -12.04 -9.62
CA PHE A 162 10.54 -11.53 -10.98
C PHE A 162 11.63 -12.22 -11.81
N PRO A 163 11.44 -12.33 -13.14
CA PRO A 163 12.54 -12.70 -14.03
C PRO A 163 13.62 -11.64 -13.92
N ASN A 164 14.87 -12.09 -13.74
CA ASN A 164 16.01 -11.21 -13.47
C ASN A 164 16.36 -10.40 -14.74
N PRO A 165 15.93 -9.12 -14.87
CA PRO A 165 16.39 -8.28 -15.96
C PRO A 165 17.85 -7.91 -15.70
N LYS A 166 18.62 -7.62 -16.75
CA LYS A 166 19.96 -7.06 -16.59
C LYS A 166 19.83 -5.73 -15.80
N VAL A 167 20.42 -5.69 -14.63
CA VAL A 167 20.42 -4.49 -13.79
C VAL A 167 21.44 -3.51 -14.37
N ILE A 168 20.98 -2.38 -14.88
CA ILE A 168 21.85 -1.31 -15.38
C ILE A 168 22.30 -0.43 -14.22
N ASN A 169 21.44 -0.22 -13.23
CA ASN A 169 21.74 0.57 -12.04
C ASN A 169 21.67 -0.33 -10.79
N PRO A 170 22.81 -0.67 -10.16
CA PRO A 170 22.82 -1.54 -8.97
C PRO A 170 22.17 -0.91 -7.73
N ASN A 171 21.87 0.38 -7.75
CA ASN A 171 21.18 1.08 -6.67
C ASN A 171 19.65 1.07 -6.84
N ASN A 172 19.13 0.62 -7.98
CA ASN A 172 17.71 0.54 -8.25
C ASN A 172 17.21 -0.87 -7.92
N LEU A 173 16.49 -0.99 -6.82
CA LEU A 173 15.84 -2.23 -6.42
C LEU A 173 14.53 -2.42 -7.19
N TYR A 174 14.23 -3.67 -7.57
CA TYR A 174 12.94 -4.06 -8.13
C TYR A 174 11.87 -4.32 -7.05
N GLY A 175 11.98 -3.65 -5.90
CA GLY A 175 10.92 -3.64 -4.88
C GLY A 175 9.65 -3.01 -5.44
N VAL A 176 8.52 -3.69 -5.29
CA VAL A 176 7.23 -3.25 -5.83
C VAL A 176 6.71 -2.04 -5.08
N THR A 177 6.30 -1.03 -5.82
CA THR A 177 5.74 0.22 -5.30
C THR A 177 4.27 0.40 -5.62
N SER A 178 3.79 -0.28 -6.68
CA SER A 178 2.40 -0.18 -7.14
C SER A 178 2.02 -1.42 -7.97
N ILE A 179 0.78 -1.85 -7.85
CA ILE A 179 0.21 -2.96 -8.61
C ILE A 179 -1.09 -2.48 -9.26
N SER A 180 -1.27 -2.76 -10.55
CA SER A 180 -2.46 -2.40 -11.29
C SER A 180 -2.97 -3.60 -12.11
N LYS A 181 -4.25 -3.94 -11.94
CA LYS A 181 -4.94 -4.88 -12.82
C LYS A 181 -5.20 -4.16 -14.14
N GLY A 182 -4.62 -4.68 -15.21
CA GLY A 182 -4.75 -4.12 -16.55
C GLY A 182 -5.82 -4.84 -17.36
N LYS A 183 -6.00 -4.39 -18.61
CA LYS A 183 -6.85 -5.02 -19.62
C LYS A 183 -6.17 -6.25 -20.24
N ASN A 184 -6.92 -7.00 -21.03
CA ASN A 184 -6.39 -8.15 -21.78
C ASN A 184 -5.65 -9.15 -20.90
N ASN A 185 -6.17 -9.38 -19.70
CA ASN A 185 -5.57 -10.27 -18.73
C ASN A 185 -4.17 -9.85 -18.26
N MET A 186 -3.82 -8.57 -18.36
CA MET A 186 -2.55 -8.04 -17.84
C MET A 186 -2.64 -7.79 -16.35
N ILE A 187 -1.52 -7.99 -15.66
CA ILE A 187 -1.24 -7.39 -14.37
C ILE A 187 0.09 -6.64 -14.46
N TRP A 188 0.12 -5.45 -13.93
CA TRP A 188 1.27 -4.56 -13.98
C TRP A 188 1.84 -4.35 -12.58
N PHE A 189 3.15 -4.46 -12.46
CA PHE A 189 3.91 -4.24 -11.25
C PHE A 189 4.89 -3.10 -11.49
N GLY A 190 4.67 -1.96 -10.85
CA GLY A 190 5.63 -0.87 -10.80
C GLY A 190 6.65 -1.13 -9.72
N THR A 191 7.91 -0.94 -10.03
CA THR A 191 9.03 -1.06 -9.10
C THR A 191 9.88 0.19 -9.15
N TYR A 192 10.82 0.37 -8.23
CA TYR A 192 11.72 1.53 -8.30
C TYR A 192 12.47 1.62 -9.63
N ALA A 193 12.81 0.48 -10.24
CA ALA A 193 13.68 0.41 -11.41
C ALA A 193 12.96 0.12 -12.74
N GLY A 194 11.66 -0.15 -12.73
CA GLY A 194 10.93 -0.48 -13.95
C GLY A 194 9.53 -1.01 -13.73
N VAL A 195 8.90 -1.40 -14.81
CA VAL A 195 7.55 -1.98 -14.82
C VAL A 195 7.62 -3.40 -15.38
N PHE A 196 7.00 -4.33 -14.67
CA PHE A 196 6.77 -5.71 -15.13
C PHE A 196 5.29 -5.87 -15.46
N GLY A 197 4.96 -6.19 -16.69
CA GLY A 197 3.62 -6.60 -17.08
C GLY A 197 3.59 -8.11 -17.30
N TYR A 198 2.60 -8.81 -16.74
CA TYR A 198 2.44 -10.25 -16.90
C TYR A 198 1.03 -10.59 -17.40
N ASN A 199 0.93 -11.35 -18.50
CA ASN A 199 -0.34 -11.69 -19.13
C ASN A 199 -0.82 -13.13 -18.82
N GLY A 200 -0.14 -13.83 -17.89
CA GLY A 200 -0.39 -15.23 -17.57
C GLY A 200 0.53 -16.21 -18.31
N LYS A 201 1.38 -15.73 -19.26
CA LYS A 201 2.32 -16.57 -20.03
C LYS A 201 3.71 -15.96 -20.08
N GLU A 202 3.79 -14.67 -20.38
CA GLU A 202 5.05 -13.96 -20.63
C GLU A 202 5.09 -12.62 -19.94
N PHE A 203 6.30 -12.13 -19.72
CA PHE A 203 6.57 -10.81 -19.17
C PHE A 203 6.83 -9.76 -20.24
N LYS A 204 6.32 -8.56 -19.98
CA LYS A 204 6.70 -7.31 -20.65
C LYS A 204 7.46 -6.45 -19.66
N ILE A 205 8.69 -6.05 -20.00
CA ILE A 205 9.54 -5.26 -19.09
C ILE A 205 9.76 -3.88 -19.72
N ILE A 206 9.53 -2.83 -18.91
CA ILE A 206 9.79 -1.43 -19.26
C ILE A 206 10.75 -0.91 -18.20
N ASN A 207 11.97 -0.55 -18.59
CA ASN A 207 13.02 -0.04 -17.71
C ASN A 207 13.81 1.09 -18.41
N ASP A 208 14.82 1.63 -17.75
CA ASP A 208 15.65 2.71 -18.31
C ASP A 208 16.22 2.36 -19.69
N GLU A 209 16.70 1.13 -19.88
CA GLU A 209 17.25 0.66 -21.16
C GLU A 209 16.19 0.66 -22.28
N THR A 210 15.01 0.11 -22.00
CA THR A 210 13.92 0.04 -22.99
C THR A 210 13.32 1.39 -23.32
N LEU A 211 13.49 2.38 -22.42
CA LEU A 211 13.04 3.76 -22.56
C LEU A 211 14.11 4.66 -23.19
N GLY A 212 15.37 4.20 -23.24
CA GLY A 212 16.50 5.02 -23.69
C GLY A 212 16.79 6.20 -22.77
N LEU A 213 16.51 6.07 -21.46
CA LEU A 213 16.73 7.13 -20.49
C LEU A 213 18.21 7.18 -20.06
N ASP A 214 18.72 8.39 -19.86
CA ASP A 214 19.99 8.62 -19.20
C ASP A 214 19.78 8.55 -17.68
N ILE A 215 20.21 7.46 -17.06
CA ILE A 215 20.05 7.21 -15.62
C ILE A 215 20.74 8.22 -14.71
N GLU A 216 21.72 8.94 -15.23
CA GLU A 216 22.40 10.02 -14.46
C GLU A 216 21.56 11.29 -14.43
N VAL A 217 20.71 11.49 -15.42
CA VAL A 217 19.88 12.70 -15.59
C VAL A 217 18.42 12.43 -15.22
N GLU A 218 17.85 11.32 -15.72
CA GLU A 218 16.43 10.98 -15.62
C GLU A 218 16.23 9.54 -15.14
N PRO A 219 16.73 9.16 -13.96
CA PRO A 219 16.56 7.79 -13.46
C PRO A 219 15.09 7.48 -13.20
N LEU A 220 14.68 6.26 -13.52
CA LEU A 220 13.36 5.79 -13.09
C LEU A 220 13.31 5.69 -11.57
N HIS A 221 12.20 6.14 -11.01
CA HIS A 221 11.82 5.94 -9.62
C HIS A 221 10.29 5.85 -9.56
N ILE A 222 9.77 4.72 -10.03
CA ILE A 222 8.33 4.54 -10.19
C ILE A 222 7.66 4.43 -8.82
N ARG A 223 6.55 5.15 -8.65
CA ARG A 223 5.76 5.18 -7.41
C ARG A 223 4.33 4.72 -7.62
N SER A 224 3.80 4.89 -8.83
CA SER A 224 2.44 4.49 -9.16
C SER A 224 2.31 4.08 -10.63
N ILE A 225 1.47 3.10 -10.90
CA ILE A 225 1.11 2.70 -12.26
C ILE A 225 -0.39 2.49 -12.36
N LEU A 226 -0.93 2.77 -13.56
CA LEU A 226 -2.33 2.55 -13.90
C LEU A 226 -2.46 2.20 -15.38
N GLU A 227 -3.09 1.09 -15.72
CA GLU A 227 -3.64 0.91 -17.07
C GLU A 227 -5.08 1.42 -17.10
N ASP A 228 -5.35 2.46 -17.87
CA ASP A 228 -6.65 3.12 -17.93
C ASP A 228 -7.69 2.34 -18.75
N SER A 229 -8.93 2.82 -18.71
CA SER A 229 -10.05 2.23 -19.45
C SER A 229 -9.84 2.22 -20.97
N LYS A 230 -8.91 2.96 -21.51
CA LYS A 230 -8.52 3.00 -22.94
C LYS A 230 -7.32 2.10 -23.25
N GLY A 231 -6.75 1.39 -22.24
CA GLY A 231 -5.58 0.53 -22.41
C GLY A 231 -4.26 1.29 -22.49
N ARG A 232 -4.22 2.53 -22.00
CA ARG A 232 -2.99 3.32 -21.89
C ARG A 232 -2.37 3.08 -20.53
N LEU A 233 -1.05 2.89 -20.48
CA LEU A 233 -0.32 2.71 -19.23
C LEU A 233 0.29 4.03 -18.77
N TRP A 234 -0.14 4.51 -17.62
CA TRP A 234 0.34 5.68 -16.92
C TRP A 234 1.36 5.26 -15.88
N ILE A 235 2.54 5.87 -15.89
CA ILE A 235 3.67 5.51 -15.02
C ILE A 235 4.10 6.77 -14.27
N GLY A 236 3.76 6.86 -13.00
CA GLY A 236 4.12 7.96 -12.12
C GLY A 236 5.49 7.78 -11.50
N ASN A 237 6.34 8.77 -11.62
CA ASN A 237 7.70 8.77 -11.13
C ASN A 237 7.91 9.84 -10.05
N ASN A 238 8.93 9.60 -9.22
CA ASN A 238 9.43 10.56 -8.26
C ASN A 238 10.62 11.30 -8.86
N GLY A 239 10.35 12.38 -9.63
CA GLY A 239 11.35 13.24 -10.23
C GLY A 239 11.11 13.60 -11.70
N ILE A 240 10.76 12.62 -12.54
CA ILE A 240 10.57 12.87 -14.00
C ILE A 240 9.08 12.96 -14.40
N GLY A 241 8.19 13.01 -13.44
CA GLY A 241 6.75 13.16 -13.69
C GLY A 241 6.08 11.87 -14.16
N VAL A 242 5.20 12.00 -15.14
CA VAL A 242 4.38 10.91 -15.67
C VAL A 242 4.87 10.49 -17.05
N LEU A 243 5.18 9.21 -17.21
CA LEU A 243 5.34 8.61 -18.53
C LEU A 243 3.99 7.99 -18.94
N LEU A 244 3.65 8.16 -20.22
CA LEU A 244 2.44 7.61 -20.83
C LEU A 244 2.81 6.68 -21.98
N LYS A 245 2.44 5.41 -21.84
CA LYS A 245 2.55 4.41 -22.91
C LYS A 245 1.20 4.21 -23.58
N GLU A 246 1.16 4.42 -24.89
CA GLU A 246 0.01 4.18 -25.75
C GLU A 246 0.47 3.37 -27.00
N GLY A 247 -0.01 2.13 -27.14
CA GLY A 247 0.53 1.20 -28.11
C GLY A 247 2.02 0.96 -27.88
N ASP A 248 2.84 1.17 -28.91
CA ASP A 248 4.31 1.06 -28.81
C ASP A 248 5.01 2.38 -28.47
N SER A 249 4.26 3.48 -28.45
CA SER A 249 4.80 4.80 -28.11
C SER A 249 4.84 5.02 -26.61
N ILE A 250 5.97 5.56 -26.12
CA ILE A 250 6.10 6.05 -24.74
C ILE A 250 6.58 7.50 -24.81
N ILE A 251 5.89 8.38 -24.08
CA ILE A 251 6.23 9.80 -23.99
C ILE A 251 6.31 10.23 -22.53
N ASN A 252 7.13 11.24 -22.24
CA ASN A 252 6.99 11.97 -20.98
C ASN A 252 5.80 12.93 -21.09
N PHE A 253 4.69 12.53 -20.45
CA PHE A 253 3.44 13.29 -20.48
C PHE A 253 3.56 14.62 -19.74
N SER A 254 4.23 14.64 -18.58
CA SER A 254 4.43 15.87 -17.81
C SER A 254 5.24 16.90 -18.61
N ASP A 255 6.29 16.46 -19.29
CA ASP A 255 7.10 17.34 -20.16
C ASP A 255 6.28 17.84 -21.36
N LYS A 256 5.58 16.95 -22.06
CA LYS A 256 4.69 17.30 -23.17
C LYS A 256 3.62 18.33 -22.78
N LYS A 257 3.14 18.27 -21.53
CA LYS A 257 2.18 19.25 -20.97
C LYS A 257 2.84 20.47 -20.36
N LYS A 258 4.19 20.57 -20.40
CA LYS A 258 5.00 21.66 -19.81
C LYS A 258 4.80 21.79 -18.30
N LEU A 259 4.70 20.64 -17.64
CA LEU A 259 4.51 20.51 -16.18
C LEU A 259 5.80 20.10 -15.45
N ILE A 260 6.94 20.14 -16.13
CA ILE A 260 8.28 19.98 -15.54
C ILE A 260 8.92 21.37 -15.44
N HIS A 261 9.42 21.71 -14.26
CA HIS A 261 10.09 23.00 -14.08
C HIS A 261 11.49 22.98 -14.75
N PRO A 262 11.89 24.02 -15.50
CA PRO A 262 13.19 24.03 -16.19
C PRO A 262 14.42 23.88 -15.29
N THR A 263 14.30 24.23 -14.01
CA THR A 263 15.40 24.11 -13.02
C THR A 263 15.19 22.93 -12.06
N SER A 264 14.29 21.99 -12.39
CA SER A 264 14.10 20.79 -11.59
C SER A 264 15.37 19.94 -11.60
N GLY A 265 15.85 19.56 -10.41
CA GLY A 265 16.97 18.62 -10.26
C GLY A 265 16.61 17.18 -10.57
N ARG A 266 15.31 16.89 -10.77
CA ARG A 266 14.76 15.57 -11.14
C ARG A 266 15.20 14.39 -10.24
N LYS A 267 15.82 14.69 -9.09
CA LYS A 267 16.39 13.71 -8.15
C LYS A 267 15.82 13.88 -6.74
N GLY A 268 14.50 14.09 -6.62
CA GLY A 268 13.81 14.10 -5.32
C GLY A 268 13.77 15.45 -4.60
N ASP A 269 14.16 16.55 -5.25
CA ASP A 269 13.86 17.90 -4.78
C ASP A 269 12.33 18.14 -4.78
N LYS A 270 11.89 19.18 -4.08
CA LYS A 270 10.44 19.48 -4.02
C LYS A 270 9.92 19.97 -5.36
N SER A 271 8.75 19.47 -5.77
CA SER A 271 7.99 20.00 -6.90
C SER A 271 7.74 21.49 -6.72
N LYS A 272 7.92 22.26 -7.80
CA LYS A 272 7.51 23.66 -7.81
C LYS A 272 5.99 23.77 -7.95
N PRO A 273 5.36 24.82 -7.42
CA PRO A 273 3.94 25.05 -7.63
C PRO A 273 3.56 25.02 -9.12
N GLY A 274 2.53 24.26 -9.48
CA GLY A 274 2.05 24.15 -10.84
C GLY A 274 2.83 23.16 -11.70
N THR A 275 3.65 22.29 -11.11
CA THR A 275 4.33 21.18 -11.80
C THR A 275 3.72 19.82 -11.45
N LEU A 276 4.07 18.78 -12.21
CA LEU A 276 3.67 17.38 -11.99
C LEU A 276 4.92 16.51 -12.15
N GLU A 277 5.77 16.50 -11.13
CA GLU A 277 7.11 15.91 -11.16
C GLU A 277 7.26 14.68 -10.25
N HIS A 278 6.58 14.68 -9.10
CA HIS A 278 6.71 13.65 -8.07
C HIS A 278 5.38 12.92 -7.83
N VAL A 279 5.00 12.05 -8.77
CA VAL A 279 3.68 11.43 -8.81
C VAL A 279 3.65 10.15 -7.99
N PHE A 280 2.93 10.19 -6.87
CA PHE A 280 2.86 9.10 -5.89
C PHE A 280 1.63 8.23 -6.05
N THR A 281 0.55 8.74 -6.62
CA THR A 281 -0.66 7.96 -6.87
C THR A 281 -1.32 8.39 -8.18
N ILE A 282 -1.93 7.43 -8.89
CA ILE A 282 -2.68 7.65 -10.13
C ILE A 282 -3.96 6.84 -10.04
N ALA A 283 -5.09 7.43 -10.42
CA ALA A 283 -6.38 6.75 -10.53
C ALA A 283 -7.16 7.26 -11.75
N GLU A 284 -8.02 6.41 -12.30
CA GLU A 284 -9.03 6.78 -13.27
C GLU A 284 -10.40 6.79 -12.60
N ASP A 285 -11.17 7.87 -12.76
CA ASP A 285 -12.55 7.92 -12.29
C ASP A 285 -13.53 7.28 -13.30
N SER A 286 -14.74 7.00 -12.88
CA SER A 286 -15.80 6.39 -13.68
C SER A 286 -16.20 7.24 -14.91
N LYS A 287 -15.80 8.52 -14.95
CA LYS A 287 -15.99 9.45 -16.08
C LYS A 287 -14.82 9.41 -17.06
N GLY A 288 -13.77 8.61 -16.78
CA GLY A 288 -12.56 8.48 -17.59
C GLY A 288 -11.56 9.62 -17.42
N ASN A 289 -11.68 10.42 -16.36
CA ASN A 289 -10.63 11.37 -16.01
C ASN A 289 -9.50 10.65 -15.29
N ILE A 290 -8.26 11.08 -15.55
CA ILE A 290 -7.08 10.59 -14.85
C ILE A 290 -6.69 11.59 -13.77
N TRP A 291 -6.55 11.09 -12.56
CA TRP A 291 -6.16 11.85 -11.39
C TRP A 291 -4.76 11.48 -10.95
N PHE A 292 -3.97 12.48 -10.58
CA PHE A 292 -2.61 12.31 -10.12
C PHE A 292 -2.45 12.99 -8.76
N GLY A 293 -1.88 12.29 -7.78
CA GLY A 293 -1.41 12.87 -6.55
C GLY A 293 0.09 13.15 -6.63
N ASP A 294 0.46 14.42 -6.61
CA ASP A 294 1.85 14.83 -6.50
C ASP A 294 2.26 14.98 -5.04
N ARG A 295 3.52 14.69 -4.73
CA ARG A 295 4.06 14.77 -3.37
C ARG A 295 4.04 16.19 -2.79
N ASP A 296 4.21 17.21 -3.64
CA ASP A 296 4.45 18.59 -3.18
C ASP A 296 3.58 19.62 -3.92
N ALA A 297 2.92 19.24 -5.03
CA ALA A 297 2.22 20.16 -5.94
C ALA A 297 0.72 19.90 -6.04
N GLY A 298 0.16 19.16 -5.08
CA GLY A 298 -1.30 18.96 -4.96
C GLY A 298 -1.84 17.81 -5.80
N ILE A 299 -3.10 17.95 -6.17
CA ILE A 299 -3.84 16.97 -6.95
C ILE A 299 -4.04 17.52 -8.35
N TRP A 300 -3.80 16.67 -9.35
CA TRP A 300 -4.03 17.01 -10.76
C TRP A 300 -5.12 16.14 -11.34
N LYS A 301 -5.94 16.74 -12.20
CA LYS A 301 -6.97 16.08 -13.00
C LYS A 301 -6.71 16.29 -14.47
N TYR A 302 -6.75 15.23 -15.26
CA TYR A 302 -6.73 15.25 -16.72
C TYR A 302 -8.04 14.72 -17.28
N ASP A 303 -8.82 15.55 -17.96
CA ASP A 303 -10.13 15.19 -18.52
C ASP A 303 -10.06 14.67 -19.98
N GLY A 304 -8.85 14.37 -20.45
CA GLY A 304 -8.58 13.99 -21.84
C GLY A 304 -8.08 15.17 -22.70
N VAL A 305 -8.29 16.40 -22.27
CA VAL A 305 -7.90 17.65 -22.98
C VAL A 305 -7.07 18.55 -22.05
N LYS A 306 -7.68 18.93 -20.94
CA LYS A 306 -7.16 19.93 -19.98
C LYS A 306 -6.58 19.28 -18.74
N MET A 307 -5.49 19.86 -18.26
CA MET A 307 -4.96 19.64 -16.90
C MET A 307 -5.54 20.69 -15.95
N THR A 308 -5.99 20.26 -14.79
CA THR A 308 -6.45 21.15 -13.70
C THR A 308 -5.71 20.77 -12.43
N ASN A 309 -5.10 21.75 -11.76
CA ASN A 309 -4.40 21.56 -10.50
C ASN A 309 -5.24 22.05 -9.33
N TYR A 310 -5.30 21.25 -8.29
CA TYR A 310 -5.98 21.55 -7.02
C TYR A 310 -4.96 21.53 -5.89
N THR A 311 -5.03 22.54 -5.04
CA THR A 311 -4.08 22.79 -3.96
C THR A 311 -4.81 23.24 -2.69
N LYS A 312 -4.08 23.72 -1.70
CA LYS A 312 -4.64 24.33 -0.49
C LYS A 312 -5.70 25.40 -0.76
N LYS A 313 -5.64 26.08 -1.91
CA LYS A 313 -6.64 27.08 -2.33
C LYS A 313 -8.02 26.49 -2.62
N ASP A 314 -8.06 25.18 -2.87
CA ASP A 314 -9.24 24.43 -3.27
C ASP A 314 -9.78 23.56 -2.12
N GLY A 315 -9.40 23.87 -0.87
CA GLY A 315 -9.92 23.24 0.34
C GLY A 315 -9.02 22.20 1.01
N LEU A 316 -7.86 21.86 0.42
CA LEU A 316 -6.91 20.92 1.02
C LEU A 316 -6.11 21.56 2.18
N THR A 317 -5.67 20.76 3.16
CA THR A 317 -4.79 21.22 4.25
C THR A 317 -3.31 21.21 3.85
N ASN A 318 -2.92 20.32 2.96
CA ASN A 318 -1.59 20.25 2.38
C ASN A 318 -1.64 19.86 0.90
N ASP A 319 -0.49 19.88 0.22
CA ASP A 319 -0.38 19.61 -1.21
C ASP A 319 0.24 18.22 -1.50
N ASN A 320 0.22 17.29 -0.53
CA ASN A 320 0.76 15.94 -0.68
C ASN A 320 -0.38 14.89 -0.61
N ALA A 321 -0.81 14.40 -1.77
CA ALA A 321 -1.84 13.38 -1.89
C ALA A 321 -1.20 12.00 -2.08
N LEU A 322 -1.53 11.07 -1.19
CA LEU A 322 -0.93 9.73 -1.15
C LEU A 322 -1.83 8.64 -1.71
N SER A 323 -3.15 8.84 -1.67
CA SER A 323 -4.13 7.89 -2.21
C SER A 323 -5.32 8.57 -2.84
N ILE A 324 -5.86 7.94 -3.88
CA ILE A 324 -7.05 8.35 -4.62
C ILE A 324 -7.90 7.10 -4.80
N PHE A 325 -9.17 7.19 -4.45
CA PHE A 325 -10.11 6.09 -4.52
C PHE A 325 -11.49 6.58 -4.95
N GLU A 326 -12.16 5.86 -5.85
CA GLU A 326 -13.57 6.08 -6.18
C GLU A 326 -14.39 4.97 -5.55
N ASP A 327 -15.42 5.33 -4.79
CA ASP A 327 -16.31 4.39 -4.13
C ASP A 327 -17.43 3.88 -5.07
N ASP A 328 -18.25 2.95 -4.58
CA ASP A 328 -19.37 2.34 -5.33
C ASP A 328 -20.47 3.33 -5.74
N LYS A 329 -20.47 4.54 -5.15
CA LYS A 329 -21.38 5.64 -5.50
C LYS A 329 -20.77 6.61 -6.51
N GLY A 330 -19.50 6.40 -6.92
CA GLY A 330 -18.76 7.30 -7.79
C GLY A 330 -18.25 8.55 -7.07
N GLU A 331 -18.15 8.53 -5.73
CA GLU A 331 -17.55 9.59 -4.95
C GLU A 331 -16.04 9.41 -4.87
N LEU A 332 -15.28 10.46 -5.18
CA LEU A 332 -13.83 10.45 -5.17
C LEU A 332 -13.30 10.83 -3.79
N TRP A 333 -12.49 9.94 -3.24
CA TRP A 333 -11.83 10.08 -1.94
C TRP A 333 -10.32 10.28 -2.11
N PHE A 334 -9.76 11.13 -1.28
CA PHE A 334 -8.34 11.48 -1.31
C PHE A 334 -7.74 11.39 0.08
N GLY A 335 -6.69 10.60 0.21
CA GLY A 335 -5.89 10.50 1.44
C GLY A 335 -4.64 11.36 1.34
N MET A 336 -4.42 12.19 2.36
CA MET A 336 -3.32 13.16 2.41
C MET A 336 -2.23 12.73 3.40
N GLU A 337 -1.03 13.31 3.27
CA GLU A 337 0.12 13.01 4.14
C GLU A 337 -0.11 13.37 5.61
N ASP A 338 -0.96 14.34 5.90
CA ASP A 338 -1.27 14.77 7.25
C ASP A 338 -2.38 13.96 7.94
N GLY A 339 -2.73 12.78 7.41
CA GLY A 339 -3.75 11.89 7.97
C GLY A 339 -5.18 12.32 7.68
N LYS A 340 -5.38 13.37 6.87
CA LYS A 340 -6.72 13.85 6.51
C LYS A 340 -7.25 13.10 5.28
N VAL A 341 -8.58 13.01 5.24
CA VAL A 341 -9.33 12.40 4.14
C VAL A 341 -10.32 13.42 3.59
N TYR A 342 -10.39 13.52 2.28
CA TYR A 342 -11.25 14.45 1.57
C TYR A 342 -12.10 13.73 0.54
N LYS A 343 -13.27 14.34 0.25
CA LYS A 343 -14.06 14.05 -0.95
C LYS A 343 -14.01 15.25 -1.91
N PHE A 344 -14.04 14.95 -3.19
CA PHE A 344 -14.16 15.97 -4.23
C PHE A 344 -15.62 16.16 -4.60
N ASN A 345 -16.17 17.36 -4.44
CA ASN A 345 -17.57 17.67 -4.74
C ASN A 345 -17.84 18.13 -6.17
N GLY A 346 -16.82 18.03 -7.04
CA GLY A 346 -16.89 18.53 -8.44
C GLY A 346 -16.18 19.85 -8.64
N GLN A 347 -15.91 20.62 -7.58
CA GLN A 347 -15.25 21.92 -7.62
C GLN A 347 -14.13 22.04 -6.59
N THR A 348 -14.35 21.63 -5.38
CA THR A 348 -13.44 21.76 -4.23
C THR A 348 -13.37 20.48 -3.43
N PHE A 349 -12.47 20.43 -2.44
CA PHE A 349 -12.28 19.30 -1.55
C PHE A 349 -12.93 19.57 -0.19
N GLU A 350 -13.73 18.63 0.26
CA GLU A 350 -14.42 18.66 1.55
C GLU A 350 -13.84 17.63 2.48
N ARG A 351 -13.32 18.09 3.63
CA ARG A 351 -12.79 17.20 4.66
C ARG A 351 -13.91 16.33 5.24
N GLN A 352 -13.65 15.02 5.40
CA GLN A 352 -14.66 14.06 5.83
C GLN A 352 -14.58 13.72 7.32
N PHE A 353 -13.40 13.73 7.92
CA PHE A 353 -13.20 13.33 9.31
C PHE A 353 -12.21 14.24 10.02
#